data_5c40220a5eaac3614fa6caf1188f245f
#
_entry.id   5c40220a5eaac3614fa6caf1188f245f
#
_cell.length_a   1.000
_cell.length_b   1.000
_cell.length_c   1.000
_cell.angle_alpha   90.00
_cell.angle_beta   90.00
_cell.angle_gamma   90.00
#
_symmetry.space_group_name_H-M   'P 1'
#
loop_
_entity.id
_entity.type
_entity.pdbx_description
1 polymer ?
#
loop_
_entity_poly.entity_id
_entity_poly.type
_entity_poly.pdbx_seq_one_letter_code
_entity_poly.pdbx_strand_id
1 'polypeptide(L)'
;EIAQCLVGAEMCIRDRTKQPDANNGDDAATLSGTVVIYSTQTDVDHEVFLEVFNKEYPDVNVEFISGSLGELVARVDAEKENPQADVIFGGLSQTDGDQYLDLLQEYTPKYADQCAVESNGYYTYFAYQYVCLIKNTEVLNELGVDVKGYADLLQPELKGHIIQADPSASSSAWRQLQTMLYLMGDEFGDEKAWDYQKSLMENCNGVISTSSSACYKDVYNGEYAVGLTYDNGAISLLMSGADNVEIVWPTEGNTVCAFASGMVKNCPHPELAAAVLDVLSSADFQLAREKAAGSRGPNTTYVNDESYFPADIDDGVVPMDFEMMSAQKSTLIEKWTDLWASING
;
A
#
# COMPACT_ATOMS: atom_id res chain seq x y z
N GLU A 1 -29.61 38.31 -70.17
CA GLU A 1 -29.03 37.63 -71.36
C GLU A 1 -28.46 36.29 -70.98
N ILE A 2 -29.12 35.28 -71.52
CA ILE A 2 -28.64 34.05 -72.14
C ILE A 2 -28.11 33.01 -71.10
N ALA A 3 -28.89 32.06 -70.79
CA ALA A 3 -29.40 30.87 -71.50
C ALA A 3 -28.50 29.62 -71.28
N GLN A 4 -29.14 28.64 -70.69
CA GLN A 4 -29.21 27.23 -71.09
C GLN A 4 -27.93 26.40 -71.16
N CYS A 5 -27.91 25.35 -70.36
CA CYS A 5 -28.19 23.92 -70.77
C CYS A 5 -28.10 23.05 -69.50
N LEU A 6 -29.11 22.46 -69.06
CA LEU A 6 -29.71 21.15 -69.23
C LEU A 6 -28.72 20.00 -69.45
N VAL A 7 -28.70 19.08 -68.51
CA VAL A 7 -29.07 17.67 -68.61
C VAL A 7 -28.50 16.97 -67.36
N GLY A 8 -29.26 16.57 -66.40
CA GLY A 8 -29.82 15.24 -66.21
C GLY A 8 -28.83 14.31 -65.51
N ALA A 9 -28.93 14.20 -64.18
CA ALA A 9 -28.67 12.93 -63.51
C ALA A 9 -29.59 12.89 -62.30
N GLU A 10 -30.59 12.07 -62.40
CA GLU A 10 -31.40 11.61 -61.25
C GLU A 10 -30.45 10.93 -60.28
N MET A 11 -30.28 11.56 -59.15
CA MET A 11 -29.60 10.91 -58.03
C MET A 11 -30.63 10.71 -56.94
N CYS A 12 -30.99 9.43 -56.73
CA CYS A 12 -31.83 8.94 -55.72
C CYS A 12 -31.62 9.60 -54.37
N ILE A 13 -32.53 10.43 -53.94
CA ILE A 13 -32.66 10.87 -52.57
C ILE A 13 -33.12 9.64 -51.80
N ARG A 14 -32.17 8.90 -51.25
CA ARG A 14 -32.42 7.93 -50.19
C ARG A 14 -32.79 8.71 -48.96
N ASP A 15 -34.04 8.61 -48.60
CA ASP A 15 -34.67 8.97 -47.37
C ASP A 15 -33.78 8.57 -46.17
N ARG A 16 -33.14 9.58 -45.53
CA ARG A 16 -32.46 9.43 -44.25
C ARG A 16 -33.35 9.97 -43.16
N THR A 17 -34.44 9.30 -42.95
CA THR A 17 -35.24 9.45 -41.74
C THR A 17 -35.39 8.09 -41.08
N LYS A 18 -34.36 7.75 -40.34
CA LYS A 18 -34.45 7.01 -39.06
C LYS A 18 -33.06 7.08 -38.45
N GLN A 19 -32.82 8.13 -37.69
CA GLN A 19 -31.90 8.10 -36.57
C GLN A 19 -32.45 7.02 -35.64
N PRO A 20 -31.68 6.01 -35.26
CA PRO A 20 -32.11 5.15 -34.17
C PRO A 20 -32.15 6.05 -32.94
N ASP A 21 -33.29 6.07 -32.29
CA ASP A 21 -33.43 6.55 -30.94
C ASP A 21 -32.31 5.92 -30.14
N ALA A 22 -31.50 6.76 -29.52
CA ALA A 22 -30.62 6.34 -28.46
C ALA A 22 -31.50 5.85 -27.32
N ASN A 23 -31.86 4.55 -27.43
CA ASN A 23 -32.37 3.84 -26.29
C ASN A 23 -31.16 3.60 -25.39
N ASN A 24 -30.99 4.49 -24.42
CA ASN A 24 -30.20 4.24 -23.20
C ASN A 24 -30.91 3.10 -22.47
N GLY A 25 -30.66 1.90 -22.92
CA GLY A 25 -30.81 0.69 -22.15
C GLY A 25 -29.42 0.21 -21.92
N ASP A 26 -28.93 0.34 -20.69
CA ASP A 26 -27.78 -0.37 -20.17
C ASP A 26 -28.04 -1.89 -20.27
N ASP A 27 -27.84 -2.45 -21.46
CA ASP A 27 -27.43 -3.86 -21.62
C ASP A 27 -25.87 -3.86 -21.46
N ALA A 28 -25.37 -3.47 -20.30
CA ALA A 28 -24.07 -3.91 -19.85
C ALA A 28 -24.18 -5.44 -19.76
N ALA A 29 -23.53 -6.16 -20.68
CA ALA A 29 -23.41 -7.59 -20.56
C ALA A 29 -22.88 -7.88 -19.17
N THR A 30 -23.66 -8.58 -18.34
CA THR A 30 -23.24 -8.92 -16.98
C THR A 30 -21.97 -9.75 -17.09
N LEU A 31 -20.86 -9.22 -16.53
CA LEU A 31 -19.60 -9.93 -16.49
C LEU A 31 -19.80 -11.26 -15.76
N SER A 32 -19.24 -12.33 -16.31
CA SER A 32 -19.30 -13.66 -15.72
C SER A 32 -18.04 -14.45 -16.04
N GLY A 33 -17.76 -15.49 -15.29
CA GLY A 33 -16.57 -16.31 -15.47
C GLY A 33 -15.72 -16.36 -14.19
N THR A 34 -14.44 -16.70 -14.31
CA THR A 34 -13.52 -16.78 -13.18
C THR A 34 -12.38 -15.81 -13.39
N VAL A 35 -12.09 -14.97 -12.40
CA VAL A 35 -10.89 -14.12 -12.31
C VAL A 35 -9.91 -14.74 -11.33
N VAL A 36 -8.64 -14.85 -11.72
CA VAL A 36 -7.56 -15.38 -10.88
C VAL A 36 -6.70 -14.24 -10.35
N ILE A 37 -6.63 -14.12 -9.04
CA ILE A 37 -5.96 -13.05 -8.34
C ILE A 37 -4.76 -13.60 -7.54
N TYR A 38 -3.55 -13.16 -7.90
CA TYR A 38 -2.36 -13.41 -7.09
C TYR A 38 -2.29 -12.36 -6.00
N SER A 39 -2.38 -12.77 -4.72
CA SER A 39 -2.62 -11.86 -3.61
C SER A 39 -1.56 -11.95 -2.52
N THR A 40 -1.08 -10.79 -2.08
CA THR A 40 -0.28 -10.64 -0.85
C THR A 40 -1.13 -10.29 0.36
N GLN A 41 -2.45 -10.14 0.16
CA GLN A 41 -3.36 -9.64 1.18
C GLN A 41 -3.81 -10.73 2.14
N THR A 42 -4.37 -10.32 3.28
CA THR A 42 -4.87 -11.22 4.32
C THR A 42 -6.26 -11.78 3.98
N ASP A 43 -6.69 -12.79 4.71
CA ASP A 43 -8.05 -13.35 4.57
C ASP A 43 -9.13 -12.29 4.83
N VAL A 44 -8.90 -11.37 5.78
CA VAL A 44 -9.81 -10.24 6.05
C VAL A 44 -9.94 -9.32 4.83
N ASP A 45 -8.83 -9.00 4.16
CA ASP A 45 -8.86 -8.19 2.94
C ASP A 45 -9.61 -8.90 1.81
N HIS A 46 -9.44 -10.22 1.68
CA HIS A 46 -10.17 -11.03 0.70
C HIS A 46 -11.68 -11.05 0.98
N GLU A 47 -12.09 -11.22 2.24
CA GLU A 47 -13.50 -11.19 2.65
C GLU A 47 -14.14 -9.84 2.33
N VAL A 48 -13.48 -8.75 2.70
CA VAL A 48 -13.94 -7.38 2.41
C VAL A 48 -14.03 -7.15 0.89
N PHE A 49 -13.02 -7.58 0.13
CA PHE A 49 -13.06 -7.46 -1.33
C PHE A 49 -14.25 -8.21 -1.91
N LEU A 50 -14.46 -9.46 -1.52
CA LEU A 50 -15.57 -10.28 -2.00
C LEU A 50 -16.93 -9.69 -1.63
N GLU A 51 -17.06 -9.13 -0.41
CA GLU A 51 -18.30 -8.47 0.02
C GLU A 51 -18.69 -7.31 -0.91
N VAL A 52 -17.71 -6.49 -1.31
CA VAL A 52 -17.97 -5.33 -2.19
C VAL A 52 -18.10 -5.78 -3.64
N PHE A 53 -17.19 -6.63 -4.13
CA PHE A 53 -17.12 -7.08 -5.51
C PHE A 53 -18.36 -7.86 -5.93
N ASN A 54 -18.84 -8.79 -5.11
CA ASN A 54 -19.99 -9.62 -5.45
C ASN A 54 -21.34 -8.86 -5.46
N LYS A 55 -21.40 -7.65 -4.87
CA LYS A 55 -22.59 -6.79 -5.00
C LYS A 55 -22.72 -6.24 -6.41
N GLU A 56 -21.60 -5.94 -7.06
CA GLU A 56 -21.56 -5.37 -8.42
C GLU A 56 -21.45 -6.47 -9.48
N TYR A 57 -20.71 -7.55 -9.18
CA TYR A 57 -20.41 -8.65 -10.13
C TYR A 57 -20.78 -10.04 -9.55
N PRO A 58 -22.08 -10.33 -9.32
CA PRO A 58 -22.51 -11.54 -8.62
C PRO A 58 -22.26 -12.84 -9.41
N ASP A 59 -22.08 -12.76 -10.74
CA ASP A 59 -21.89 -13.91 -11.62
C ASP A 59 -20.38 -14.19 -11.92
N VAL A 60 -19.46 -13.44 -11.25
CA VAL A 60 -18.02 -13.64 -11.38
C VAL A 60 -17.50 -14.45 -10.19
N ASN A 61 -16.82 -15.55 -10.49
CA ASN A 61 -16.09 -16.32 -9.48
C ASN A 61 -14.70 -15.74 -9.29
N VAL A 62 -14.25 -15.60 -8.05
CA VAL A 62 -12.92 -15.10 -7.70
C VAL A 62 -12.08 -16.21 -7.09
N GLU A 63 -10.89 -16.45 -7.65
CA GLU A 63 -9.92 -17.40 -7.13
C GLU A 63 -8.67 -16.65 -6.65
N PHE A 64 -8.34 -16.77 -5.35
CA PHE A 64 -7.11 -16.21 -4.78
C PHE A 64 -6.00 -17.24 -4.71
N ILE A 65 -4.79 -16.82 -5.11
CA ILE A 65 -3.55 -17.56 -4.89
C ILE A 65 -2.65 -16.66 -4.06
N SER A 66 -2.50 -17.01 -2.78
CA SER A 66 -1.74 -16.22 -1.81
C SER A 66 -0.25 -16.56 -1.83
N GLY A 67 0.59 -15.54 -1.63
CA GLY A 67 2.04 -15.67 -1.54
C GLY A 67 2.72 -14.34 -1.20
N SER A 68 4.02 -14.35 -1.01
CA SER A 68 4.80 -13.11 -0.92
C SER A 68 4.89 -12.43 -2.29
N LEU A 69 5.10 -11.10 -2.32
CA LEU A 69 5.25 -10.39 -3.59
C LEU A 69 6.36 -11.00 -4.47
N GLY A 70 7.50 -11.34 -3.86
CA GLY A 70 8.63 -11.92 -4.59
C GLY A 70 8.28 -13.26 -5.25
N GLU A 71 7.53 -14.14 -4.57
CA GLU A 71 7.05 -15.40 -5.14
C GLU A 71 6.05 -15.17 -6.25
N LEU A 72 5.09 -14.26 -6.06
CA LEU A 72 4.03 -14.00 -7.02
C LEU A 72 4.56 -13.34 -8.30
N VAL A 73 5.45 -12.35 -8.20
CA VAL A 73 6.05 -11.71 -9.39
C VAL A 73 6.98 -12.66 -10.14
N ALA A 74 7.74 -13.51 -9.43
CA ALA A 74 8.55 -14.54 -10.07
C ALA A 74 7.68 -15.57 -10.83
N ARG A 75 6.52 -15.88 -10.28
CA ARG A 75 5.54 -16.76 -10.93
C ARG A 75 4.92 -16.10 -12.16
N VAL A 76 4.52 -14.82 -12.08
CA VAL A 76 4.00 -14.06 -13.24
C VAL A 76 5.07 -14.00 -14.36
N ASP A 77 6.34 -13.75 -14.03
CA ASP A 77 7.42 -13.74 -15.04
C ASP A 77 7.63 -15.12 -15.68
N ALA A 78 7.57 -16.19 -14.89
CA ALA A 78 7.67 -17.56 -15.40
C ALA A 78 6.48 -17.95 -16.32
N GLU A 79 5.31 -17.38 -16.06
CA GLU A 79 4.05 -17.64 -16.79
C GLU A 79 3.81 -16.62 -17.94
N LYS A 80 4.70 -15.69 -18.23
CA LYS A 80 4.51 -14.56 -19.17
C LYS A 80 4.08 -14.95 -20.59
N GLU A 81 4.46 -16.14 -21.07
CA GLU A 81 4.05 -16.67 -22.38
C GLU A 81 2.62 -17.28 -22.36
N ASN A 82 2.11 -17.60 -21.18
CA ASN A 82 0.78 -18.14 -20.95
C ASN A 82 0.30 -17.76 -19.54
N PRO A 83 -0.05 -16.49 -19.31
CA PRO A 83 -0.44 -15.99 -18.00
C PRO A 83 -1.58 -16.78 -17.38
N GLN A 84 -1.49 -17.04 -16.10
CA GLN A 84 -2.52 -17.76 -15.33
C GLN A 84 -3.27 -16.81 -14.38
N ALA A 85 -2.65 -15.68 -14.02
CA ALA A 85 -3.28 -14.66 -13.20
C ALA A 85 -3.81 -13.50 -14.05
N ASP A 86 -4.86 -12.87 -13.55
CA ASP A 86 -5.43 -11.66 -14.13
C ASP A 86 -4.95 -10.41 -13.40
N VAL A 87 -4.80 -10.48 -12.07
CA VAL A 87 -4.44 -9.34 -11.21
C VAL A 87 -3.42 -9.75 -10.15
N ILE A 88 -2.48 -8.86 -9.86
CA ILE A 88 -1.70 -8.88 -8.60
C ILE A 88 -2.43 -7.96 -7.62
N PHE A 89 -2.96 -8.52 -6.52
CA PHE A 89 -3.64 -7.78 -5.47
C PHE A 89 -2.69 -7.50 -4.31
N GLY A 90 -2.26 -6.25 -4.21
CA GLY A 90 -1.34 -5.74 -3.19
C GLY A 90 0.11 -6.14 -3.39
N GLY A 91 0.94 -5.72 -2.46
CA GLY A 91 2.39 -5.91 -2.48
C GLY A 91 3.12 -4.86 -3.31
N LEU A 92 2.53 -4.41 -4.43
CA LEU A 92 3.04 -3.29 -5.22
C LEU A 92 2.89 -1.98 -4.45
N SER A 93 3.82 -1.06 -4.65
CA SER A 93 3.83 0.21 -3.91
C SER A 93 4.56 1.33 -4.67
N GLN A 94 4.39 2.57 -4.22
CA GLN A 94 5.15 3.71 -4.75
C GLN A 94 6.67 3.53 -4.67
N THR A 95 7.15 2.69 -3.72
CA THR A 95 8.60 2.48 -3.53
C THR A 95 9.23 1.54 -4.55
N ASP A 96 8.43 0.89 -5.40
CA ASP A 96 8.94 -0.09 -6.37
C ASP A 96 9.42 0.58 -7.66
N GLY A 97 9.05 1.86 -7.91
CA GLY A 97 9.35 2.56 -9.13
C GLY A 97 8.88 1.75 -10.36
N ASP A 98 9.76 1.59 -11.34
CA ASP A 98 9.47 0.87 -12.59
C ASP A 98 9.77 -0.65 -12.51
N GLN A 99 10.15 -1.16 -11.35
CA GLN A 99 10.70 -2.52 -11.19
C GLN A 99 9.80 -3.63 -11.78
N TYR A 100 8.48 -3.47 -11.70
CA TYR A 100 7.53 -4.52 -12.09
C TYR A 100 6.68 -4.17 -13.32
N LEU A 101 6.90 -3.00 -13.95
CA LEU A 101 6.05 -2.53 -15.06
C LEU A 101 6.06 -3.47 -16.27
N ASP A 102 7.17 -4.15 -16.53
CA ASP A 102 7.28 -5.13 -17.62
C ASP A 102 6.33 -6.34 -17.46
N LEU A 103 5.90 -6.63 -16.22
CA LEU A 103 4.98 -7.71 -15.89
C LEU A 103 3.51 -7.27 -15.92
N LEU A 104 3.26 -5.97 -15.99
CA LEU A 104 1.93 -5.38 -15.89
C LEU A 104 1.46 -4.83 -17.23
N GLN A 105 0.16 -4.66 -17.34
CA GLN A 105 -0.54 -3.98 -18.42
C GLN A 105 -1.03 -2.62 -17.96
N GLU A 106 -0.90 -1.62 -18.83
CA GLU A 106 -1.49 -0.30 -18.58
C GLU A 106 -2.99 -0.40 -18.36
N TYR A 107 -3.44 0.20 -17.27
CA TYR A 107 -4.86 0.32 -16.95
C TYR A 107 -5.10 1.55 -16.08
N THR A 108 -6.12 2.32 -16.43
CA THR A 108 -6.61 3.43 -15.60
C THR A 108 -7.94 3.02 -14.98
N PRO A 109 -8.01 2.82 -13.65
CA PRO A 109 -9.24 2.40 -13.00
C PRO A 109 -10.32 3.49 -13.04
N LYS A 110 -11.57 3.09 -12.96
CA LYS A 110 -12.77 3.94 -13.06
C LYS A 110 -12.75 5.14 -12.10
N TYR A 111 -12.17 4.97 -10.92
CA TYR A 111 -12.11 6.00 -9.89
C TYR A 111 -10.71 6.62 -9.71
N ALA A 112 -9.88 6.57 -10.75
CA ALA A 112 -8.52 7.12 -10.68
C ALA A 112 -8.47 8.63 -10.38
N ASP A 113 -9.48 9.39 -10.85
CA ASP A 113 -9.63 10.82 -10.59
C ASP A 113 -10.01 11.16 -9.14
N GLN A 114 -10.42 10.17 -8.36
CA GLN A 114 -10.74 10.29 -6.93
C GLN A 114 -9.55 9.90 -6.04
N CYS A 115 -8.46 9.42 -6.61
CA CYS A 115 -7.27 9.00 -5.89
C CYS A 115 -6.35 10.20 -5.62
N ALA A 116 -5.91 10.37 -4.35
CA ALA A 116 -4.95 11.41 -3.99
C ALA A 116 -3.51 11.12 -4.50
N VAL A 117 -3.24 9.89 -4.93
CA VAL A 117 -1.94 9.47 -5.46
C VAL A 117 -2.00 9.42 -6.99
N GLU A 118 -1.10 10.15 -7.64
CA GLU A 118 -1.00 10.13 -9.10
C GLU A 118 -0.60 8.73 -9.60
N SER A 119 -1.36 8.21 -10.55
CA SER A 119 -1.09 6.90 -11.15
C SER A 119 0.08 6.98 -12.15
N ASN A 120 0.92 5.95 -12.14
CA ASN A 120 1.92 5.73 -13.19
C ASN A 120 1.35 5.00 -14.44
N GLY A 121 0.03 4.83 -14.51
CA GLY A 121 -0.65 4.13 -15.60
C GLY A 121 -0.73 2.61 -15.45
N TYR A 122 -0.06 2.03 -14.44
CA TYR A 122 -0.01 0.57 -14.19
C TYR A 122 -0.53 0.21 -12.82
N TYR A 123 -0.38 1.10 -11.84
CA TYR A 123 -0.71 0.85 -10.45
C TYR A 123 -2.09 1.41 -10.10
N THR A 124 -2.93 0.57 -9.54
CA THR A 124 -4.20 0.94 -8.91
C THR A 124 -3.98 1.02 -7.40
N TYR A 125 -3.89 2.23 -6.87
CA TYR A 125 -3.68 2.45 -5.45
C TYR A 125 -4.98 2.24 -4.66
N PHE A 126 -4.89 1.49 -3.57
CA PHE A 126 -6.06 1.13 -2.77
C PHE A 126 -5.86 1.24 -1.26
N ALA A 127 -4.63 1.40 -0.79
CA ALA A 127 -4.30 1.48 0.62
C ALA A 127 -3.12 2.40 0.87
N TYR A 128 -3.12 3.05 2.03
CA TYR A 128 -1.94 3.65 2.62
C TYR A 128 -1.33 2.74 3.67
N GLN A 129 -0.05 2.92 3.91
CA GLN A 129 0.62 2.44 5.11
C GLN A 129 1.44 3.58 5.68
N TYR A 130 1.10 3.97 6.89
CA TYR A 130 1.86 4.91 7.71
C TYR A 130 2.85 4.13 8.57
N VAL A 131 4.06 4.66 8.74
CA VAL A 131 4.96 4.13 9.75
C VAL A 131 4.59 4.73 11.10
N CYS A 132 4.68 3.92 12.15
CA CYS A 132 4.41 4.34 13.51
C CYS A 132 5.28 3.55 14.49
N LEU A 133 5.20 3.91 15.77
CA LEU A 133 5.69 3.09 16.85
C LEU A 133 4.48 2.50 17.59
N ILE A 134 4.69 1.37 18.23
CA ILE A 134 3.76 0.81 19.21
C ILE A 134 4.47 0.73 20.55
N LYS A 135 3.79 1.11 21.63
CA LYS A 135 4.33 1.06 22.99
C LYS A 135 3.45 0.22 23.90
N ASN A 136 4.07 -0.51 24.82
CA ASN A 136 3.38 -1.19 25.91
C ASN A 136 3.35 -0.27 27.12
N THR A 137 2.15 0.15 27.54
CA THR A 137 1.96 1.15 28.59
C THR A 137 2.36 0.63 29.97
N GLU A 138 2.19 -0.67 30.23
CA GLU A 138 2.57 -1.31 31.50
C GLU A 138 4.08 -1.38 31.64
N VAL A 139 4.78 -1.85 30.60
CA VAL A 139 6.25 -1.96 30.59
C VAL A 139 6.89 -0.56 30.70
N LEU A 140 6.37 0.44 29.97
CA LEU A 140 6.89 1.81 30.07
C LEU A 140 6.66 2.42 31.47
N ASN A 141 5.53 2.15 32.10
CA ASN A 141 5.26 2.58 33.47
C ASN A 141 6.26 1.94 34.47
N GLU A 142 6.60 0.66 34.31
CA GLU A 142 7.61 -0.01 35.13
C GLU A 142 9.00 0.57 34.95
N LEU A 143 9.36 0.96 33.71
CA LEU A 143 10.62 1.64 33.39
C LEU A 143 10.65 3.12 33.82
N GLY A 144 9.49 3.72 34.08
CA GLY A 144 9.34 5.10 34.49
C GLY A 144 9.60 6.13 33.38
N VAL A 145 9.35 5.74 32.11
CA VAL A 145 9.57 6.59 30.92
C VAL A 145 8.33 6.62 30.03
N ASP A 146 8.28 7.58 29.12
CA ASP A 146 7.27 7.68 28.06
C ASP A 146 7.94 7.86 26.70
N VAL A 147 7.22 7.49 25.63
CA VAL A 147 7.68 7.60 24.24
C VAL A 147 6.63 8.32 23.42
N LYS A 148 7.04 9.41 22.74
CA LYS A 148 6.20 10.25 21.87
C LYS A 148 6.74 10.35 20.45
N GLY A 149 7.99 9.92 20.25
CA GLY A 149 8.65 9.99 18.95
C GLY A 149 9.96 9.25 18.91
N TYR A 150 10.65 9.41 17.80
CA TYR A 150 11.94 8.74 17.56
C TYR A 150 13.05 9.17 18.51
N ALA A 151 13.08 10.47 18.89
CA ALA A 151 14.09 10.98 19.82
C ALA A 151 14.02 10.28 21.18
N ASP A 152 12.82 9.93 21.64
CA ASP A 152 12.62 9.27 22.93
C ASP A 152 13.16 7.84 22.97
N LEU A 153 13.37 7.20 21.80
CA LEU A 153 13.94 5.85 21.71
C LEU A 153 15.41 5.80 22.20
N LEU A 154 16.06 6.95 22.36
CA LEU A 154 17.43 7.02 22.84
C LEU A 154 17.52 7.12 24.38
N GLN A 155 16.41 7.09 25.12
CA GLN A 155 16.40 7.08 26.57
C GLN A 155 17.13 5.83 27.09
N PRO A 156 18.07 5.97 28.05
CA PRO A 156 18.88 4.85 28.55
C PRO A 156 18.04 3.71 29.17
N GLU A 157 16.90 4.06 29.76
CA GLU A 157 15.96 3.11 30.38
C GLU A 157 15.34 2.14 29.37
N LEU A 158 15.30 2.52 28.08
CA LEU A 158 14.79 1.68 27.00
C LEU A 158 15.83 0.71 26.45
N LYS A 159 17.06 0.69 26.98
CA LYS A 159 18.11 -0.19 26.48
C LYS A 159 17.74 -1.67 26.60
N GLY A 160 17.62 -2.35 25.43
CA GLY A 160 17.19 -3.74 25.32
C GLY A 160 15.67 -3.94 25.40
N HIS A 161 14.90 -2.85 25.46
CA HIS A 161 13.43 -2.88 25.48
C HIS A 161 12.79 -2.36 24.18
N ILE A 162 13.58 -2.17 23.13
CA ILE A 162 13.14 -1.73 21.80
C ILE A 162 13.31 -2.88 20.83
N ILE A 163 12.26 -3.21 20.07
CA ILE A 163 12.32 -4.17 18.97
C ILE A 163 12.15 -3.46 17.62
N GLN A 164 13.05 -3.76 16.68
CA GLN A 164 12.94 -3.38 15.29
C GLN A 164 13.13 -4.58 14.38
N ALA A 165 12.62 -4.51 13.15
CA ALA A 165 12.89 -5.54 12.16
C ALA A 165 14.07 -5.15 11.27
N ASP A 166 14.70 -6.18 10.68
CA ASP A 166 15.80 -6.04 9.74
C ASP A 166 15.30 -5.43 8.41
N PRO A 167 15.81 -4.26 7.99
CA PRO A 167 15.40 -3.60 6.75
C PRO A 167 15.80 -4.39 5.48
N SER A 168 16.73 -5.33 5.58
CA SER A 168 17.08 -6.24 4.48
C SER A 168 16.06 -7.36 4.29
N ALA A 169 15.35 -7.73 5.37
CA ALA A 169 14.39 -8.84 5.39
C ALA A 169 12.92 -8.38 5.32
N SER A 170 12.63 -7.09 5.64
CA SER A 170 11.27 -6.57 5.77
C SER A 170 11.09 -5.24 5.04
N SER A 171 10.09 -5.16 4.16
CA SER A 171 9.72 -3.91 3.47
C SER A 171 9.22 -2.84 4.45
N SER A 172 8.53 -3.22 5.52
CA SER A 172 8.09 -2.27 6.56
C SER A 172 9.27 -1.73 7.37
N ALA A 173 10.26 -2.59 7.68
CA ALA A 173 11.49 -2.14 8.35
C ALA A 173 12.33 -1.23 7.44
N TRP A 174 12.36 -1.51 6.14
CA TRP A 174 12.98 -0.61 5.17
C TRP A 174 12.31 0.77 5.20
N ARG A 175 10.98 0.84 5.24
CA ARG A 175 10.27 2.13 5.38
C ARG A 175 10.55 2.83 6.70
N GLN A 176 10.64 2.09 7.80
CA GLN A 176 11.05 2.66 9.08
C GLN A 176 12.46 3.28 9.00
N LEU A 177 13.41 2.58 8.38
CA LEU A 177 14.75 3.11 8.17
C LEU A 177 14.72 4.39 7.31
N GLN A 178 14.00 4.38 6.18
CA GLN A 178 13.85 5.56 5.32
C GLN A 178 13.27 6.76 6.10
N THR A 179 12.23 6.52 6.89
CA THR A 179 11.59 7.56 7.71
C THR A 179 12.58 8.19 8.69
N MET A 180 13.33 7.38 9.40
CA MET A 180 14.33 7.86 10.36
C MET A 180 15.50 8.58 9.66
N LEU A 181 15.95 8.07 8.49
CA LEU A 181 16.98 8.75 7.70
C LEU A 181 16.52 10.12 7.17
N TYR A 182 15.22 10.30 7.02
CA TYR A 182 14.65 11.57 6.59
C TYR A 182 14.41 12.53 7.75
N LEU A 183 13.86 12.05 8.88
CA LEU A 183 13.41 12.88 9.98
C LEU A 183 14.51 13.21 10.98
N MET A 184 15.51 12.35 11.16
CA MET A 184 16.50 12.49 12.21
C MET A 184 17.81 13.15 11.73
N GLY A 185 17.87 13.57 10.46
CA GLY A 185 18.94 14.38 9.87
C GLY A 185 18.50 15.79 9.53
N ASP A 186 19.42 16.55 8.96
CA ASP A 186 19.13 17.85 8.34
C ASP A 186 18.82 17.67 6.83
N GLU A 187 19.36 16.58 6.22
CA GLU A 187 19.07 16.10 4.88
C GLU A 187 18.95 14.57 4.92
N PHE A 188 18.24 13.98 3.92
CA PHE A 188 18.04 12.54 3.85
C PHE A 188 19.37 11.76 3.87
N GLY A 189 19.53 10.94 4.90
CA GLY A 189 20.67 10.03 5.02
C GLY A 189 22.02 10.70 5.30
N ASP A 190 22.01 11.92 5.81
CA ASP A 190 23.21 12.64 6.25
C ASP A 190 23.88 11.98 7.48
N GLU A 191 25.02 12.49 7.89
CA GLU A 191 25.80 11.96 9.03
C GLU A 191 24.98 11.99 10.32
N LYS A 192 24.19 13.03 10.57
CA LYS A 192 23.35 13.17 11.76
C LYS A 192 22.27 12.08 11.83
N ALA A 193 21.61 11.78 10.70
CA ALA A 193 20.64 10.69 10.63
C ALA A 193 21.30 9.33 10.92
N TRP A 194 22.52 9.10 10.45
CA TRP A 194 23.24 7.87 10.73
C TRP A 194 23.79 7.79 12.15
N ASP A 195 24.17 8.90 12.77
CA ASP A 195 24.51 8.95 14.19
C ASP A 195 23.31 8.61 15.07
N TYR A 196 22.10 9.06 14.68
CA TYR A 196 20.86 8.64 15.32
C TYR A 196 20.66 7.12 15.15
N GLN A 197 20.80 6.57 13.95
CA GLN A 197 20.67 5.13 13.71
C GLN A 197 21.64 4.32 14.57
N LYS A 198 22.88 4.76 14.68
CA LYS A 198 23.90 4.14 15.53
C LYS A 198 23.44 4.12 17.00
N SER A 199 22.99 5.24 17.51
CA SER A 199 22.53 5.37 18.90
C SER A 199 21.30 4.49 19.17
N LEU A 200 20.36 4.41 18.22
CA LEU A 200 19.20 3.53 18.30
C LEU A 200 19.63 2.05 18.33
N MET A 201 20.55 1.63 17.45
CA MET A 201 21.06 0.26 17.42
C MET A 201 21.76 -0.12 18.73
N GLU A 202 22.54 0.79 19.31
CA GLU A 202 23.16 0.61 20.63
C GLU A 202 22.10 0.45 21.74
N ASN A 203 20.98 1.16 21.62
CA ASN A 203 19.87 1.11 22.58
C ASN A 203 19.00 -0.14 22.37
N CYS A 204 18.86 -0.64 21.15
CA CYS A 204 18.24 -1.94 20.87
C CYS A 204 19.01 -3.10 21.50
N ASN A 205 20.31 -2.94 21.78
CA ASN A 205 21.14 -3.91 22.49
C ASN A 205 21.12 -5.32 21.87
N GLY A 206 21.20 -5.42 20.55
CA GLY A 206 21.16 -6.66 19.80
C GLY A 206 19.76 -7.22 19.49
N VAL A 207 18.71 -6.54 19.92
CA VAL A 207 17.33 -6.95 19.62
C VAL A 207 16.97 -6.60 18.18
N ILE A 208 16.76 -7.61 17.37
CA ILE A 208 16.33 -7.49 15.97
C ILE A 208 15.44 -8.68 15.59
N SER A 209 14.47 -8.44 14.73
CA SER A 209 13.60 -9.48 14.17
C SER A 209 13.69 -9.52 12.64
N THR A 210 13.52 -10.68 12.04
CA THR A 210 13.33 -10.81 10.59
C THR A 210 11.89 -10.58 10.14
N SER A 211 10.96 -10.47 11.11
CA SER A 211 9.53 -10.29 10.87
C SER A 211 9.04 -8.95 11.43
N SER A 212 8.46 -8.11 10.56
CA SER A 212 7.83 -6.87 11.00
C SER A 212 6.62 -7.07 11.93
N SER A 213 5.96 -8.23 11.84
CA SER A 213 4.83 -8.52 12.74
C SER A 213 5.27 -8.82 14.17
N ALA A 214 6.50 -9.27 14.39
CA ALA A 214 7.06 -9.42 15.74
C ALA A 214 7.14 -8.05 16.45
N CYS A 215 7.46 -6.97 15.73
CA CYS A 215 7.61 -5.65 16.31
C CYS A 215 6.35 -5.12 17.04
N TYR A 216 5.14 -5.55 16.66
CA TYR A 216 3.95 -5.17 17.39
C TYR A 216 3.42 -6.29 18.30
N LYS A 217 3.60 -7.56 17.93
CA LYS A 217 3.12 -8.71 18.72
C LYS A 217 3.91 -8.89 20.00
N ASP A 218 5.23 -8.78 19.94
CA ASP A 218 6.11 -8.99 21.10
C ASP A 218 5.99 -7.80 22.08
N VAL A 219 5.69 -6.61 21.58
CA VAL A 219 5.32 -5.46 22.43
C VAL A 219 3.98 -5.70 23.12
N TYR A 220 2.96 -6.20 22.41
CA TYR A 220 1.68 -6.57 23.00
C TYR A 220 1.86 -7.64 24.07
N ASN A 221 2.72 -8.63 23.84
CA ASN A 221 3.02 -9.69 24.81
C ASN A 221 3.83 -9.20 26.02
N GLY A 222 4.30 -7.94 26.04
CA GLY A 222 5.09 -7.38 27.13
C GLY A 222 6.58 -7.79 27.11
N GLU A 223 7.06 -8.37 25.99
CA GLU A 223 8.47 -8.73 25.85
C GLU A 223 9.35 -7.50 25.63
N TYR A 224 8.81 -6.47 24.97
CA TYR A 224 9.46 -5.18 24.73
C TYR A 224 8.54 -4.02 25.09
N ALA A 225 9.15 -2.88 25.42
CA ALA A 225 8.43 -1.67 25.74
C ALA A 225 7.94 -0.93 24.48
N VAL A 226 8.76 -0.94 23.40
CA VAL A 226 8.49 -0.21 22.17
C VAL A 226 8.88 -1.04 20.96
N GLY A 227 8.05 -0.98 19.91
CA GLY A 227 8.31 -1.59 18.60
C GLY A 227 8.21 -0.59 17.46
N LEU A 228 9.15 -0.69 16.51
CA LEU A 228 9.09 0.06 15.26
C LEU A 228 8.20 -0.70 14.28
N THR A 229 7.04 -0.16 13.95
CA THR A 229 6.00 -0.87 13.22
C THR A 229 5.26 0.01 12.20
N TYR A 230 4.09 -0.41 11.79
CA TYR A 230 3.22 0.25 10.83
C TYR A 230 1.77 0.21 11.32
N ASP A 231 0.96 1.13 10.83
CA ASP A 231 -0.40 1.42 11.27
C ASP A 231 -1.31 0.20 11.36
N ASN A 232 -1.59 -0.48 10.26
CA ASN A 232 -2.57 -1.56 10.24
C ASN A 232 -2.16 -2.77 11.12
N GLY A 233 -0.84 -3.02 11.29
CA GLY A 233 -0.37 -4.03 12.23
C GLY A 233 -0.69 -3.68 13.68
N ALA A 234 -0.43 -2.44 14.09
CA ALA A 234 -0.73 -1.95 15.43
C ALA A 234 -2.25 -1.80 15.65
N ILE A 235 -2.98 -1.24 14.67
CA ILE A 235 -4.44 -1.07 14.72
C ILE A 235 -5.14 -2.42 14.87
N SER A 236 -4.67 -3.48 14.19
CA SER A 236 -5.27 -4.82 14.30
C SER A 236 -5.29 -5.35 15.74
N LEU A 237 -4.29 -5.02 16.56
CA LEU A 237 -4.27 -5.36 17.98
C LEU A 237 -5.33 -4.57 18.75
N LEU A 238 -5.44 -3.26 18.52
CA LEU A 238 -6.44 -2.42 19.18
C LEU A 238 -7.86 -2.86 18.81
N MET A 239 -8.11 -3.21 17.55
CA MET A 239 -9.39 -3.76 17.08
C MET A 239 -9.72 -5.10 17.72
N SER A 240 -8.71 -5.91 18.06
CA SER A 240 -8.88 -7.18 18.80
C SER A 240 -9.10 -6.99 20.31
N GLY A 241 -9.08 -5.75 20.80
CA GLY A 241 -9.35 -5.40 22.20
C GLY A 241 -8.08 -5.33 23.08
N ALA A 242 -6.90 -5.17 22.49
CA ALA A 242 -5.68 -4.91 23.26
C ALA A 242 -5.78 -3.57 24.01
N ASP A 243 -5.56 -3.58 25.32
CA ASP A 243 -5.68 -2.44 26.24
C ASP A 243 -4.36 -2.04 26.91
N ASN A 244 -3.32 -2.84 26.71
CA ASN A 244 -1.97 -2.61 27.24
C ASN A 244 -1.01 -1.97 26.23
N VAL A 245 -1.47 -1.67 25.01
CA VAL A 245 -0.65 -1.04 23.97
C VAL A 245 -1.29 0.21 23.41
N GLU A 246 -0.47 1.14 22.99
CA GLU A 246 -0.86 2.37 22.30
C GLU A 246 -0.02 2.58 21.05
N ILE A 247 -0.64 3.14 20.00
CA ILE A 247 0.09 3.62 18.82
C ILE A 247 0.72 4.97 19.15
N VAL A 248 1.99 5.12 18.79
CA VAL A 248 2.69 6.40 18.85
C VAL A 248 2.89 6.91 17.42
N TRP A 249 2.26 8.03 17.13
CA TRP A 249 2.52 8.81 15.92
C TRP A 249 3.67 9.76 16.24
N PRO A 250 4.88 9.56 15.65
CA PRO A 250 6.07 10.29 16.07
C PRO A 250 5.92 11.81 15.94
N THR A 251 6.30 12.54 16.97
CA THR A 251 6.22 14.02 17.01
C THR A 251 7.14 14.69 16.01
N GLU A 252 8.16 14.01 15.52
CA GLU A 252 9.09 14.49 14.49
C GLU A 252 8.46 14.49 13.10
N GLY A 253 7.37 13.77 12.93
CA GLY A 253 6.66 13.62 11.67
C GLY A 253 6.44 12.15 11.30
N ASN A 254 5.85 11.95 10.13
CA ASN A 254 5.50 10.63 9.63
C ASN A 254 5.78 10.51 8.13
N THR A 255 5.84 9.30 7.63
CA THR A 255 5.84 9.00 6.20
C THR A 255 4.71 8.04 5.87
N VAL A 256 4.18 8.20 4.69
CA VAL A 256 3.13 7.36 4.14
C VAL A 256 3.56 6.81 2.79
N CYS A 257 3.21 5.57 2.52
CA CYS A 257 3.40 4.94 1.22
C CYS A 257 2.09 4.35 0.74
N ALA A 258 1.73 4.60 -0.51
CA ALA A 258 0.56 3.97 -1.11
C ALA A 258 0.90 2.60 -1.67
N PHE A 259 0.03 1.63 -1.33
CA PHE A 259 0.05 0.28 -1.87
C PHE A 259 -0.89 0.16 -3.05
N ALA A 260 -0.49 -0.69 -3.98
CA ALA A 260 -1.18 -0.85 -5.25
C ALA A 260 -1.42 -2.31 -5.61
N SER A 261 -2.30 -2.44 -6.58
CA SER A 261 -2.56 -3.64 -7.37
C SER A 261 -2.28 -3.34 -8.83
N GLY A 262 -2.13 -4.37 -9.65
CA GLY A 262 -1.89 -4.18 -11.08
C GLY A 262 -2.48 -5.29 -11.92
N MET A 263 -2.89 -4.96 -13.15
CA MET A 263 -3.31 -5.94 -14.15
C MET A 263 -2.10 -6.70 -14.68
N VAL A 264 -2.16 -8.01 -14.71
CA VAL A 264 -1.10 -8.83 -15.30
C VAL A 264 -1.07 -8.65 -16.81
N LYS A 265 0.13 -8.49 -17.38
CA LYS A 265 0.31 -8.31 -18.82
C LYS A 265 -0.20 -9.52 -19.59
N ASN A 266 -1.03 -9.28 -20.63
CA ASN A 266 -1.67 -10.31 -21.43
C ASN A 266 -2.49 -11.31 -20.60
N CYS A 267 -3.09 -10.89 -19.49
CA CYS A 267 -3.93 -11.74 -18.66
C CYS A 267 -5.08 -12.39 -19.44
N PRO A 268 -5.56 -13.57 -19.00
CA PRO A 268 -6.62 -14.29 -19.70
C PRO A 268 -7.95 -13.55 -19.80
N HIS A 269 -8.28 -12.75 -18.76
CA HIS A 269 -9.60 -12.11 -18.62
C HIS A 269 -9.47 -10.61 -18.31
N PRO A 270 -9.03 -9.78 -19.28
CA PRO A 270 -8.74 -8.36 -19.03
C PRO A 270 -9.97 -7.55 -18.58
N GLU A 271 -11.19 -7.93 -19.01
CA GLU A 271 -12.43 -7.26 -18.57
C GLU A 271 -12.73 -7.56 -17.09
N LEU A 272 -12.47 -8.78 -16.62
CA LEU A 272 -12.62 -9.14 -15.22
C LEU A 272 -11.51 -8.52 -14.36
N ALA A 273 -10.29 -8.47 -14.87
CA ALA A 273 -9.18 -7.77 -14.23
C ALA A 273 -9.49 -6.28 -14.04
N ALA A 274 -10.04 -5.63 -15.06
CA ALA A 274 -10.50 -4.24 -14.99
C ALA A 274 -11.54 -4.04 -13.89
N ALA A 275 -12.57 -4.91 -13.82
CA ALA A 275 -13.59 -4.87 -12.79
C ALA A 275 -13.00 -5.00 -11.36
N VAL A 276 -12.01 -5.88 -11.18
CA VAL A 276 -11.28 -6.00 -9.90
C VAL A 276 -10.60 -4.70 -9.54
N LEU A 277 -9.84 -4.11 -10.45
CA LEU A 277 -9.09 -2.87 -10.19
C LEU A 277 -10.03 -1.66 -9.97
N ASP A 278 -11.16 -1.62 -10.66
CA ASP A 278 -12.19 -0.60 -10.46
C ASP A 278 -12.75 -0.68 -9.02
N VAL A 279 -13.10 -1.88 -8.56
CA VAL A 279 -13.58 -2.08 -7.18
C VAL A 279 -12.50 -1.69 -6.17
N LEU A 280 -11.24 -2.11 -6.37
CA LEU A 280 -10.14 -1.75 -5.46
C LEU A 280 -9.91 -0.23 -5.35
N SER A 281 -10.15 0.52 -6.43
CA SER A 281 -10.04 1.98 -6.44
C SER A 281 -11.25 2.71 -5.86
N SER A 282 -12.37 2.00 -5.59
CA SER A 282 -13.63 2.61 -5.16
C SER A 282 -13.60 3.04 -3.69
N ALA A 283 -14.38 4.08 -3.37
CA ALA A 283 -14.63 4.50 -2.00
C ALA A 283 -15.27 3.40 -1.16
N ASP A 284 -16.19 2.62 -1.73
CA ASP A 284 -16.92 1.56 -1.02
C ASP A 284 -15.95 0.47 -0.51
N PHE A 285 -15.01 0.02 -1.35
CA PHE A 285 -14.02 -0.95 -0.94
C PHE A 285 -13.05 -0.38 0.10
N GLN A 286 -12.50 0.81 -0.16
CA GLN A 286 -11.49 1.40 0.72
C GLN A 286 -12.06 1.73 2.10
N LEU A 287 -13.30 2.25 2.18
CA LEU A 287 -14.00 2.48 3.44
C LEU A 287 -14.33 1.16 4.17
N ALA A 288 -14.78 0.13 3.46
CA ALA A 288 -15.05 -1.17 4.05
C ALA A 288 -13.77 -1.80 4.63
N ARG A 289 -12.66 -1.68 3.91
CA ARG A 289 -11.34 -2.15 4.32
C ARG A 289 -10.81 -1.38 5.54
N GLU A 290 -10.97 -0.06 5.58
CA GLU A 290 -10.59 0.75 6.73
C GLU A 290 -11.35 0.29 8.00
N LYS A 291 -12.64 0.06 7.89
CA LYS A 291 -13.47 -0.45 9.00
C LYS A 291 -13.10 -1.86 9.46
N ALA A 292 -12.70 -2.73 8.56
CA ALA A 292 -12.40 -4.13 8.86
C ALA A 292 -10.95 -4.37 9.28
N ALA A 293 -10.00 -3.61 8.73
CA ALA A 293 -8.56 -3.83 8.89
C ALA A 293 -7.79 -2.59 9.38
N GLY A 294 -8.46 -1.48 9.66
CA GLY A 294 -7.82 -0.25 10.12
C GLY A 294 -6.84 0.37 9.13
N SER A 295 -7.03 0.13 7.83
CA SER A 295 -6.10 0.59 6.81
C SER A 295 -6.75 1.59 5.87
N ARG A 296 -6.35 2.84 5.96
CA ARG A 296 -6.85 3.93 5.11
C ARG A 296 -6.48 3.74 3.65
N GLY A 297 -7.29 4.29 2.77
CA GLY A 297 -7.04 4.29 1.33
C GLY A 297 -6.89 5.70 0.75
N PRO A 298 -6.35 5.82 -0.46
CA PRO A 298 -6.12 7.10 -1.11
C PRO A 298 -7.35 7.69 -1.81
N ASN A 299 -8.52 7.05 -1.80
CA ASN A 299 -9.73 7.63 -2.38
C ASN A 299 -10.24 8.78 -1.50
N THR A 300 -10.40 9.95 -2.09
CA THR A 300 -10.70 11.22 -1.39
C THR A 300 -12.20 11.48 -1.18
N THR A 301 -13.07 10.58 -1.64
CA THR A 301 -14.52 10.81 -1.65
C THR A 301 -15.25 10.19 -0.47
N TYR A 302 -14.57 9.37 0.35
CA TYR A 302 -15.15 8.87 1.60
C TYR A 302 -14.54 9.58 2.80
N VAL A 303 -15.22 9.50 3.94
CA VAL A 303 -14.74 10.06 5.21
C VAL A 303 -14.03 8.96 5.98
N ASN A 304 -12.77 9.19 6.30
CA ASN A 304 -11.96 8.27 7.10
C ASN A 304 -12.52 8.09 8.52
N ASP A 305 -12.30 6.91 9.09
CA ASP A 305 -12.53 6.67 10.51
C ASP A 305 -11.33 7.22 11.31
N GLU A 306 -11.60 8.18 12.20
CA GLU A 306 -10.58 8.82 13.05
C GLU A 306 -10.33 8.08 14.37
N SER A 307 -10.92 6.89 14.57
CA SER A 307 -10.80 6.15 15.84
C SER A 307 -9.36 5.79 16.20
N TYR A 308 -8.52 5.56 15.19
CA TYR A 308 -7.12 5.14 15.36
C TYR A 308 -6.09 6.13 14.82
N PHE A 309 -6.53 7.11 14.06
CA PHE A 309 -5.66 8.12 13.46
C PHE A 309 -5.95 9.50 14.06
N PRO A 310 -4.92 10.29 14.40
CA PRO A 310 -5.14 11.69 14.72
C PRO A 310 -5.78 12.43 13.53
N ALA A 311 -6.65 13.40 13.82
CA ALA A 311 -7.30 14.18 12.77
C ALA A 311 -6.31 14.96 11.87
N ASP A 312 -5.13 15.25 12.42
CA ASP A 312 -4.04 15.99 11.77
C ASP A 312 -2.88 15.10 11.29
N ILE A 313 -3.10 13.78 11.18
CA ILE A 313 -2.01 12.85 10.80
C ILE A 313 -1.37 13.21 9.46
N ASP A 314 -2.15 13.70 8.53
CA ASP A 314 -1.67 14.04 7.18
C ASP A 314 -0.85 15.36 7.18
N ASP A 315 -1.05 16.23 8.18
CA ASP A 315 -0.27 17.48 8.34
C ASP A 315 1.19 17.20 8.73
N GLY A 316 1.44 16.07 9.40
CA GLY A 316 2.77 15.61 9.80
C GLY A 316 3.47 14.73 8.77
N VAL A 317 2.83 14.43 7.64
CA VAL A 317 3.45 13.60 6.59
C VAL A 317 4.48 14.40 5.82
N VAL A 318 5.70 13.88 5.78
CA VAL A 318 6.78 14.46 4.97
C VAL A 318 6.78 13.84 3.57
N PRO A 319 6.93 14.68 2.52
CA PRO A 319 6.99 14.17 1.15
C PRO A 319 8.27 13.38 0.95
N MET A 320 8.16 12.20 0.36
CA MET A 320 9.29 11.32 0.08
C MET A 320 9.57 11.25 -1.41
N ASP A 321 10.84 11.32 -1.78
CA ASP A 321 11.31 11.02 -3.13
C ASP A 321 11.52 9.51 -3.26
N PHE A 322 10.46 8.80 -3.65
CA PHE A 322 10.47 7.33 -3.76
C PHE A 322 11.43 6.83 -4.84
N GLU A 323 11.64 7.58 -5.91
CA GLU A 323 12.57 7.21 -6.99
C GLU A 323 14.02 7.24 -6.47
N MET A 324 14.41 8.34 -5.84
CA MET A 324 15.73 8.47 -5.21
C MET A 324 15.96 7.38 -4.15
N MET A 325 14.97 7.12 -3.30
CA MET A 325 15.05 6.11 -2.23
C MET A 325 15.15 4.69 -2.78
N SER A 326 14.42 4.37 -3.83
CA SER A 326 14.50 3.08 -4.52
C SER A 326 15.90 2.88 -5.13
N ALA A 327 16.43 3.90 -5.79
CA ALA A 327 17.77 3.84 -6.39
C ALA A 327 18.89 3.64 -5.36
N GLN A 328 18.73 4.15 -4.14
CA GLN A 328 19.72 4.05 -3.07
C GLN A 328 19.53 2.84 -2.13
N LYS A 329 18.45 2.07 -2.27
CA LYS A 329 18.04 1.02 -1.35
C LYS A 329 19.17 0.06 -0.98
N SER A 330 19.84 -0.52 -1.97
CA SER A 330 20.91 -1.50 -1.74
C SER A 330 22.06 -0.91 -0.92
N THR A 331 22.49 0.31 -1.27
CA THR A 331 23.60 0.99 -0.58
C THR A 331 23.24 1.34 0.86
N LEU A 332 22.00 1.80 1.11
CA LEU A 332 21.55 2.18 2.44
C LEU A 332 21.35 0.96 3.34
N ILE A 333 20.84 -0.15 2.79
CA ILE A 333 20.71 -1.42 3.51
C ILE A 333 22.10 -2.00 3.85
N GLU A 334 23.05 -2.00 2.92
CA GLU A 334 24.41 -2.44 3.17
C GLU A 334 25.06 -1.62 4.31
N LYS A 335 24.96 -0.29 4.24
CA LYS A 335 25.47 0.60 5.30
C LYS A 335 24.81 0.34 6.65
N TRP A 336 23.51 0.10 6.68
CA TRP A 336 22.79 -0.27 7.90
C TRP A 336 23.27 -1.60 8.47
N THR A 337 23.43 -2.61 7.62
CA THR A 337 23.89 -3.96 8.01
C THR A 337 25.31 -3.94 8.56
N ASP A 338 26.21 -3.21 7.91
CA ASP A 338 27.59 -3.02 8.38
C ASP A 338 27.64 -2.30 9.73
N LEU A 339 26.82 -1.25 9.89
CA LEU A 339 26.74 -0.52 11.15
C LEU A 339 26.19 -1.42 12.26
N TRP A 340 25.12 -2.17 12.00
CA TRP A 340 24.55 -3.14 12.95
C TRP A 340 25.58 -4.19 13.37
N ALA A 341 26.29 -4.79 12.43
CA ALA A 341 27.33 -5.77 12.69
C ALA A 341 28.50 -5.18 13.50
N SER A 342 28.86 -3.93 13.27
CA SER A 342 29.94 -3.26 14.02
C SER A 342 29.60 -3.01 15.50
N ILE A 343 28.31 -2.95 15.84
CA ILE A 343 27.80 -2.66 17.20
C ILE A 343 27.50 -3.96 17.94
N ASN A 344 26.91 -4.95 17.26
CA ASN A 344 26.31 -6.13 17.87
C ASN A 344 26.99 -7.45 17.45
N GLY A 345 28.00 -7.41 16.54
CA GLY A 345 28.69 -8.57 15.98
C GLY A 345 29.89 -9.06 16.76
#